data_39fb2096a04b195aa952c4609f60e0ba
#
_entry.id   39fb2096a04b195aa952c4609f60e0ba
#
_cell.length_a   1.000
_cell.length_b   1.000
_cell.length_c   1.000
_cell.angle_alpha   90.00
_cell.angle_beta   90.00
_cell.angle_gamma   90.00
#
_symmetry.space_group_name_H-M   'P 1'
#
loop_
_entity.id
_entity.type
_entity.pdbx_description
1 polymer ?
#
loop_
_entity_poly.entity_id
_entity_poly.type
_entity_poly.pdbx_seq_one_letter_code
_entity_poly.pdbx_strand_id
1 'polypeptide(L)'
;MNEIYVTGHRNPDTDSIAAAMSYAALRNALGDRRYIPVHLGHISDETERMLRHFGLSEPESIRTVRTQVRDLDFDTPPCLSSSVTMDRAWHVMHEQRISAVPVVNDDGSLYGMLSAGDIATFSMETLVDTRVEDLPVFNLVSVLEGRIVNECTGIPTSISGNVVVAMPQASENLRFTGSNNIVLVASQPDMIQRALDQKVSCLIICRADINPDLENYEGDTCIISTPFAAGRACRLIYQAIPISRPCQRGEIVCFHLDDYIDDVREVVLKSRYRSYPVLDEKERVVGTLSRYHLLRPRRRQVVLVDHNEFAQSVPGLDQAEILEIIDHHRLADIQTGQPIYVRNEPVGSTNTIIAAMYQEHGVIPSGPMAGLMA
;
A
#
# COMPACT_ATOMS: atom_id res chain seq x y z
N MET A 1 1.25 -5.02 -18.99
CA MET A 1 1.70 -4.66 -20.37
C MET A 1 1.87 -3.16 -20.41
N ASN A 2 2.98 -2.65 -20.96
CA ASN A 2 3.14 -1.19 -21.07
C ASN A 2 2.21 -0.70 -22.18
N GLU A 3 1.25 0.13 -21.81
CA GLU A 3 0.36 0.80 -22.75
C GLU A 3 1.11 1.99 -23.38
N ILE A 4 0.95 2.17 -24.68
CA ILE A 4 1.55 3.24 -25.46
C ILE A 4 0.42 4.12 -25.95
N TYR A 5 0.41 5.38 -25.54
CA TYR A 5 -0.60 6.33 -26.01
C TYR A 5 -0.23 6.90 -27.37
N VAL A 6 -1.18 6.87 -28.30
CA VAL A 6 -1.07 7.52 -29.60
C VAL A 6 -1.93 8.77 -29.56
N THR A 7 -1.30 9.94 -29.61
CA THR A 7 -1.98 11.23 -29.43
C THR A 7 -1.74 12.18 -30.59
N GLY A 8 -2.80 12.83 -31.05
CA GLY A 8 -2.74 13.98 -31.92
C GLY A 8 -2.48 15.28 -31.17
N HIS A 9 -2.64 16.41 -31.84
CA HIS A 9 -2.43 17.73 -31.24
C HIS A 9 -3.54 18.15 -30.26
N ARG A 10 -3.26 19.19 -29.45
CA ARG A 10 -4.07 19.63 -28.31
C ARG A 10 -5.51 20.04 -28.67
N ASN A 11 -5.73 20.59 -29.86
CA ASN A 11 -7.06 20.95 -30.36
C ASN A 11 -7.38 20.06 -31.55
N PRO A 12 -7.81 18.81 -31.31
CA PRO A 12 -7.85 17.80 -32.33
C PRO A 12 -8.89 18.13 -33.40
N ASP A 13 -8.44 18.12 -34.64
CA ASP A 13 -9.31 18.07 -35.80
C ASP A 13 -9.57 16.62 -36.24
N THR A 14 -10.21 16.43 -37.35
CA THR A 14 -10.55 15.08 -37.85
C THR A 14 -9.31 14.29 -38.25
N ASP A 15 -8.29 14.92 -38.86
CA ASP A 15 -7.04 14.25 -39.21
C ASP A 15 -6.29 13.75 -37.99
N SER A 16 -6.21 14.57 -36.97
CA SER A 16 -5.57 14.26 -35.68
C SER A 16 -6.18 13.04 -34.98
N ILE A 17 -7.52 12.96 -34.91
CA ILE A 17 -8.25 11.82 -34.32
C ILE A 17 -8.12 10.57 -35.20
N ALA A 18 -8.32 10.71 -36.51
CA ALA A 18 -8.21 9.62 -37.43
C ALA A 18 -6.78 9.03 -37.47
N ALA A 19 -5.75 9.88 -37.46
CA ALA A 19 -4.35 9.45 -37.36
C ALA A 19 -4.04 8.69 -36.08
N ALA A 20 -4.53 9.16 -34.95
CA ALA A 20 -4.32 8.46 -33.67
C ALA A 20 -4.95 7.06 -33.69
N MET A 21 -6.20 6.94 -34.19
CA MET A 21 -6.91 5.67 -34.25
C MET A 21 -6.30 4.71 -35.26
N SER A 22 -6.01 5.19 -36.47
CA SER A 22 -5.48 4.36 -37.56
C SER A 22 -4.07 3.89 -37.26
N TYR A 23 -3.22 4.75 -36.69
CA TYR A 23 -1.88 4.34 -36.32
C TYR A 23 -1.87 3.33 -35.17
N ALA A 24 -2.68 3.54 -34.14
CA ALA A 24 -2.83 2.58 -33.06
C ALA A 24 -3.32 1.21 -33.57
N ALA A 25 -4.29 1.20 -34.46
CA ALA A 25 -4.79 -0.03 -35.07
C ALA A 25 -3.71 -0.75 -35.90
N LEU A 26 -2.92 -0.02 -36.69
CA LEU A 26 -1.78 -0.58 -37.42
C LEU A 26 -0.77 -1.24 -36.50
N ARG A 27 -0.33 -0.52 -35.46
CA ARG A 27 0.69 -1.01 -34.54
C ARG A 27 0.21 -2.20 -33.72
N ASN A 28 -1.07 -2.23 -33.34
CA ASN A 28 -1.69 -3.36 -32.66
C ASN A 28 -1.79 -4.59 -33.54
N ALA A 29 -1.95 -4.42 -34.87
CA ALA A 29 -1.95 -5.52 -35.84
C ALA A 29 -0.55 -6.11 -36.09
N LEU A 30 0.51 -5.33 -35.84
CA LEU A 30 1.89 -5.71 -36.15
C LEU A 30 2.65 -6.27 -34.95
N GLY A 31 2.19 -6.06 -33.71
CA GLY A 31 3.03 -6.39 -32.57
C GLY A 31 2.31 -6.75 -31.27
N ASP A 32 3.12 -7.08 -30.25
CA ASP A 32 2.68 -7.54 -28.94
C ASP A 32 2.44 -6.39 -27.94
N ARG A 33 2.70 -5.14 -28.33
CA ARG A 33 2.48 -3.97 -27.48
C ARG A 33 1.07 -3.43 -27.69
N ARG A 34 0.48 -2.86 -26.63
CA ARG A 34 -0.85 -2.28 -26.69
C ARG A 34 -0.75 -0.77 -26.96
N TYR A 35 -1.11 -0.37 -28.17
CA TYR A 35 -1.25 1.04 -28.54
C TYR A 35 -2.69 1.49 -28.32
N ILE A 36 -2.87 2.60 -27.58
CA ILE A 36 -4.18 3.14 -27.23
C ILE A 36 -4.31 4.51 -27.88
N PRO A 37 -5.28 4.69 -28.80
CA PRO A 37 -5.56 6.02 -29.34
C PRO A 37 -6.18 6.88 -28.25
N VAL A 38 -5.67 8.08 -28.09
CA VAL A 38 -6.15 9.04 -27.08
C VAL A 38 -6.30 10.42 -27.71
N HIS A 39 -7.17 11.24 -27.14
CA HIS A 39 -7.32 12.63 -27.59
C HIS A 39 -7.28 13.62 -26.43
N LEU A 40 -6.99 14.87 -26.80
CA LEU A 40 -6.99 16.04 -25.91
C LEU A 40 -8.17 16.94 -26.28
N GLY A 41 -8.70 17.63 -25.29
CA GLY A 41 -9.74 18.63 -25.56
C GLY A 41 -11.06 18.03 -26.09
N HIS A 42 -11.83 18.86 -26.75
CA HIS A 42 -13.14 18.52 -27.28
C HIS A 42 -13.02 18.04 -28.74
N ILE A 43 -13.66 16.95 -29.08
CA ILE A 43 -13.78 16.47 -30.47
C ILE A 43 -14.84 17.31 -31.17
N SER A 44 -14.59 17.70 -32.43
CA SER A 44 -15.51 18.50 -33.19
C SER A 44 -16.77 17.71 -33.57
N ASP A 45 -17.90 18.40 -33.78
CA ASP A 45 -19.15 17.78 -34.26
C ASP A 45 -18.97 17.05 -35.60
N GLU A 46 -18.03 17.49 -36.45
CA GLU A 46 -17.69 16.87 -37.72
C GLU A 46 -17.03 15.50 -37.47
N THR A 47 -16.01 15.48 -36.59
CA THR A 47 -15.31 14.24 -36.21
C THR A 47 -16.25 13.25 -35.53
N GLU A 48 -17.14 13.70 -34.64
CA GLU A 48 -18.14 12.82 -34.04
C GLU A 48 -19.10 12.21 -35.05
N ARG A 49 -19.54 13.00 -36.01
CA ARG A 49 -20.41 12.48 -37.11
C ARG A 49 -19.69 11.46 -37.95
N MET A 50 -18.40 11.67 -38.23
CA MET A 50 -17.58 10.76 -38.98
C MET A 50 -17.37 9.44 -38.26
N LEU A 51 -17.03 9.47 -36.98
CA LEU A 51 -16.89 8.27 -36.13
C LEU A 51 -18.20 7.48 -36.08
N ARG A 52 -19.33 8.15 -35.88
CA ARG A 52 -20.65 7.51 -35.88
C ARG A 52 -21.01 6.90 -37.26
N HIS A 53 -20.66 7.58 -38.35
CA HIS A 53 -20.91 7.08 -39.71
C HIS A 53 -20.19 5.76 -39.97
N PHE A 54 -18.94 5.63 -39.53
CA PHE A 54 -18.15 4.41 -39.67
C PHE A 54 -18.34 3.41 -38.54
N GLY A 55 -19.21 3.68 -37.56
CA GLY A 55 -19.44 2.77 -36.42
C GLY A 55 -18.24 2.62 -35.48
N LEU A 56 -17.39 3.64 -35.39
CA LEU A 56 -16.22 3.68 -34.53
C LEU A 56 -16.55 4.41 -33.22
N SER A 57 -15.98 3.93 -32.11
CA SER A 57 -16.09 4.59 -30.81
C SER A 57 -15.08 5.74 -30.72
N GLU A 58 -15.44 6.77 -29.97
CA GLU A 58 -14.55 7.84 -29.61
C GLU A 58 -13.33 7.29 -28.86
N PRO A 59 -12.09 7.76 -29.17
CA PRO A 59 -10.91 7.42 -28.40
C PRO A 59 -11.01 7.92 -26.95
N GLU A 60 -10.18 7.37 -26.06
CA GLU A 60 -10.14 7.81 -24.67
C GLU A 60 -9.64 9.26 -24.56
N SER A 61 -10.37 10.08 -23.78
CA SER A 61 -9.96 11.45 -23.49
C SER A 61 -8.95 11.47 -22.36
N ILE A 62 -7.80 12.11 -22.60
CA ILE A 62 -6.78 12.32 -21.56
C ILE A 62 -6.50 13.80 -21.34
N ARG A 63 -6.03 14.15 -20.15
CA ARG A 63 -5.66 15.53 -19.81
C ARG A 63 -4.16 15.75 -19.78
N THR A 64 -3.39 14.71 -19.50
CA THR A 64 -1.95 14.78 -19.30
C THR A 64 -1.31 13.41 -19.44
N VAL A 65 -0.03 13.39 -19.78
CA VAL A 65 0.84 12.19 -19.73
C VAL A 65 1.87 12.25 -18.60
N ARG A 66 1.70 13.18 -17.63
CA ARG A 66 2.51 13.23 -16.43
C ARG A 66 2.42 11.89 -15.68
N THR A 67 3.54 11.41 -15.19
CA THR A 67 3.58 10.16 -14.39
C THR A 67 2.88 10.37 -13.06
N GLN A 68 2.01 9.42 -12.70
CA GLN A 68 1.27 9.38 -11.44
C GLN A 68 1.77 8.24 -10.55
N VAL A 69 1.38 8.24 -9.27
CA VAL A 69 1.73 7.18 -8.31
C VAL A 69 1.30 5.81 -8.82
N ARG A 70 0.14 5.70 -9.48
CA ARG A 70 -0.34 4.44 -10.08
C ARG A 70 0.59 3.83 -11.13
N ASP A 71 1.44 4.65 -11.75
CA ASP A 71 2.40 4.23 -12.78
C ASP A 71 3.70 3.67 -12.17
N LEU A 72 3.86 3.76 -10.83
CA LEU A 72 5.01 3.24 -10.11
C LEU A 72 4.82 1.78 -9.70
N ASP A 73 5.92 1.09 -9.60
CA ASP A 73 6.01 -0.27 -9.04
C ASP A 73 6.29 -0.17 -7.53
N PHE A 74 5.29 0.34 -6.77
CA PHE A 74 5.41 0.51 -5.33
C PHE A 74 5.18 -0.80 -4.57
N ASP A 75 5.66 -0.87 -3.32
CA ASP A 75 5.54 -2.08 -2.50
C ASP A 75 4.08 -2.30 -2.05
N THR A 76 3.67 -3.57 -1.97
CA THR A 76 2.38 -3.99 -1.42
C THR A 76 2.56 -4.83 -0.16
N PRO A 77 3.05 -4.24 0.94
CA PRO A 77 3.23 -4.96 2.19
C PRO A 77 1.87 -5.38 2.77
N PRO A 78 1.83 -6.42 3.62
CA PRO A 78 0.60 -6.77 4.31
C PRO A 78 0.16 -5.63 5.23
N CYS A 79 -1.11 -5.26 5.15
CA CYS A 79 -1.74 -4.38 6.10
C CYS A 79 -2.10 -5.16 7.37
N LEU A 80 -1.88 -4.56 8.54
CA LEU A 80 -2.18 -5.17 9.83
C LEU A 80 -3.35 -4.46 10.51
N SER A 81 -4.26 -5.22 11.13
CA SER A 81 -5.29 -4.64 12.00
C SER A 81 -4.67 -4.05 13.26
N SER A 82 -5.24 -2.97 13.76
CA SER A 82 -4.79 -2.28 14.97
C SER A 82 -4.81 -3.14 16.24
N SER A 83 -5.58 -4.24 16.23
CA SER A 83 -5.69 -5.21 17.32
C SER A 83 -4.60 -6.28 17.34
N VAL A 84 -3.81 -6.40 16.26
CA VAL A 84 -2.72 -7.37 16.15
C VAL A 84 -1.66 -7.12 17.23
N THR A 85 -1.06 -8.19 17.77
CA THR A 85 -0.01 -8.09 18.79
C THR A 85 1.31 -7.55 18.22
N MET A 86 2.11 -6.88 19.05
CA MET A 86 3.46 -6.46 18.65
C MET A 86 4.33 -7.65 18.21
N ASP A 87 4.19 -8.80 18.87
CA ASP A 87 4.87 -10.05 18.48
C ASP A 87 4.58 -10.42 17.02
N ARG A 88 3.30 -10.49 16.67
CA ARG A 88 2.89 -10.83 15.29
C ARG A 88 3.35 -9.80 14.27
N ALA A 89 3.23 -8.50 14.60
CA ALA A 89 3.69 -7.43 13.72
C ALA A 89 5.21 -7.50 13.49
N TRP A 90 5.99 -7.74 14.55
CA TRP A 90 7.43 -7.93 14.45
C TRP A 90 7.80 -9.11 13.55
N HIS A 91 7.13 -10.27 13.72
CA HIS A 91 7.37 -11.44 12.88
C HIS A 91 7.08 -11.16 11.40
N VAL A 92 5.94 -10.53 11.09
CA VAL A 92 5.60 -10.14 9.71
C VAL A 92 6.67 -9.23 9.11
N MET A 93 7.10 -8.20 9.85
CA MET A 93 8.12 -7.27 9.38
C MET A 93 9.46 -7.96 9.15
N HIS A 94 9.85 -8.88 10.06
CA HIS A 94 11.09 -9.64 9.97
C HIS A 94 11.09 -10.64 8.80
N GLU A 95 10.02 -11.44 8.66
CA GLU A 95 9.86 -12.43 7.58
C GLU A 95 9.89 -11.77 6.20
N GLN A 96 9.24 -10.63 6.06
CA GLN A 96 9.15 -9.90 4.79
C GLN A 96 10.28 -8.89 4.59
N ARG A 97 11.18 -8.74 5.56
CA ARG A 97 12.31 -7.80 5.53
C ARG A 97 11.90 -6.35 5.29
N ILE A 98 10.77 -5.95 5.84
CA ILE A 98 10.24 -4.60 5.76
C ILE A 98 10.42 -3.86 7.10
N SER A 99 10.66 -2.56 7.05
CA SER A 99 10.93 -1.75 8.24
C SER A 99 9.71 -0.99 8.77
N ALA A 100 8.62 -0.98 8.02
CA ALA A 100 7.36 -0.35 8.40
C ALA A 100 6.18 -1.04 7.70
N VAL A 101 5.02 -1.03 8.33
CA VAL A 101 3.77 -1.59 7.81
C VAL A 101 2.61 -0.62 8.01
N PRO A 102 1.67 -0.55 7.06
CA PRO A 102 0.42 0.14 7.29
C PRO A 102 -0.43 -0.61 8.32
N VAL A 103 -1.02 0.15 9.22
CA VAL A 103 -2.06 -0.35 10.14
C VAL A 103 -3.39 0.18 9.63
N VAL A 104 -4.37 -0.72 9.52
CA VAL A 104 -5.67 -0.41 8.90
C VAL A 104 -6.83 -0.72 9.83
N ASN A 105 -7.94 -0.05 9.60
CA ASN A 105 -9.24 -0.37 10.16
C ASN A 105 -9.87 -1.57 9.42
N ASP A 106 -11.00 -2.07 9.91
CA ASP A 106 -11.70 -3.23 9.32
C ASP A 106 -12.21 -2.95 7.89
N ASP A 107 -12.45 -1.70 7.54
CA ASP A 107 -12.86 -1.26 6.19
C ASP A 107 -11.67 -1.07 5.22
N GLY A 108 -10.44 -1.27 5.70
CA GLY A 108 -9.21 -1.09 4.94
C GLY A 108 -8.67 0.35 4.91
N SER A 109 -9.37 1.31 5.54
CA SER A 109 -8.88 2.68 5.68
C SER A 109 -7.64 2.76 6.58
N LEU A 110 -6.80 3.76 6.35
CA LEU A 110 -5.57 3.94 7.12
C LEU A 110 -5.89 4.29 8.59
N TYR A 111 -5.42 3.44 9.51
CA TYR A 111 -5.42 3.72 10.95
C TYR A 111 -4.14 4.41 11.37
N GLY A 112 -3.00 4.00 10.81
CA GLY A 112 -1.70 4.53 11.15
C GLY A 112 -0.54 3.81 10.43
N MET A 113 0.67 4.18 10.82
CA MET A 113 1.91 3.50 10.39
C MET A 113 2.64 2.96 11.61
N LEU A 114 3.16 1.75 11.49
CA LEU A 114 4.00 1.12 12.50
C LEU A 114 5.38 0.81 11.90
N SER A 115 6.42 1.35 12.51
CA SER A 115 7.80 1.03 12.15
C SER A 115 8.49 0.15 13.20
N ALA A 116 9.58 -0.50 12.81
CA ALA A 116 10.45 -1.21 13.77
C ALA A 116 11.02 -0.29 14.84
N GLY A 117 11.22 1.00 14.51
CA GLY A 117 11.62 2.03 15.47
C GLY A 117 10.57 2.32 16.52
N ASP A 118 9.28 2.34 16.13
CA ASP A 118 8.17 2.55 17.06
C ASP A 118 8.05 1.39 18.06
N ILE A 119 8.16 0.15 17.56
CA ILE A 119 8.18 -1.06 18.41
C ILE A 119 9.38 -1.01 19.38
N ALA A 120 10.57 -0.62 18.90
CA ALA A 120 11.75 -0.54 19.74
C ALA A 120 11.62 0.55 20.81
N THR A 121 11.13 1.74 20.45
CA THR A 121 10.90 2.84 21.39
C THR A 121 9.89 2.42 22.47
N PHE A 122 8.74 1.89 22.06
CA PHE A 122 7.71 1.41 22.98
C PHE A 122 8.24 0.31 23.90
N SER A 123 9.02 -0.64 23.35
CA SER A 123 9.63 -1.71 24.17
C SER A 123 10.61 -1.19 25.20
N MET A 124 11.33 -0.10 24.91
CA MET A 124 12.25 0.53 25.87
C MET A 124 11.48 1.30 26.94
N GLU A 125 10.40 1.97 26.60
CA GLU A 125 9.54 2.67 27.57
C GLU A 125 8.91 1.69 28.58
N THR A 126 8.47 0.51 28.11
CA THR A 126 7.89 -0.54 28.97
C THR A 126 8.91 -1.18 29.96
N LEU A 127 10.21 -1.01 29.74
CA LEU A 127 11.23 -1.42 30.73
C LEU A 127 11.24 -0.51 31.97
N VAL A 128 10.80 0.72 31.84
CA VAL A 128 10.74 1.71 32.93
C VAL A 128 9.39 1.63 33.64
N ASP A 129 8.30 1.52 32.90
CA ASP A 129 6.95 1.35 33.42
C ASP A 129 6.47 -0.08 33.20
N THR A 130 6.40 -0.86 34.29
CA THR A 130 5.98 -2.26 34.25
C THR A 130 4.46 -2.44 34.19
N ARG A 131 3.69 -1.34 34.16
CA ARG A 131 2.23 -1.38 34.12
C ARG A 131 1.72 -1.67 32.70
N VAL A 132 0.82 -2.61 32.60
CA VAL A 132 0.07 -2.93 31.38
C VAL A 132 -1.38 -2.49 31.59
N GLU A 133 -1.94 -1.86 30.57
CA GLU A 133 -3.32 -1.38 30.56
C GLU A 133 -4.09 -1.99 29.39
N ASP A 134 -5.34 -2.39 29.65
CA ASP A 134 -6.27 -2.88 28.64
C ASP A 134 -5.69 -3.95 27.69
N LEU A 135 -4.92 -4.89 28.25
CA LEU A 135 -4.34 -5.99 27.48
C LEU A 135 -5.43 -7.04 27.19
N PRO A 136 -5.80 -7.29 25.92
CA PRO A 136 -6.76 -8.32 25.60
C PRO A 136 -6.30 -9.70 26.06
N VAL A 137 -7.15 -10.41 26.81
CA VAL A 137 -6.82 -11.75 27.32
C VAL A 137 -6.52 -12.73 26.18
N PHE A 138 -7.23 -12.62 25.07
CA PHE A 138 -6.98 -13.43 23.87
C PHE A 138 -5.54 -13.24 23.34
N ASN A 139 -5.07 -11.99 23.25
CA ASN A 139 -3.72 -11.68 22.81
C ASN A 139 -2.68 -12.29 23.76
N LEU A 140 -2.92 -12.16 25.06
CA LEU A 140 -2.02 -12.70 26.09
C LEU A 140 -1.94 -14.21 26.01
N VAL A 141 -3.07 -14.90 25.94
CA VAL A 141 -3.13 -16.38 25.79
C VAL A 141 -2.42 -16.81 24.51
N SER A 142 -2.66 -16.11 23.41
CA SER A 142 -2.04 -16.43 22.10
C SER A 142 -0.52 -16.33 22.15
N VAL A 143 0.04 -15.22 22.65
CA VAL A 143 1.50 -14.98 22.68
C VAL A 143 2.20 -15.87 23.72
N LEU A 144 1.52 -16.19 24.80
CA LEU A 144 2.04 -17.10 25.83
C LEU A 144 1.93 -18.59 25.45
N GLU A 145 1.37 -18.92 24.31
CA GLU A 145 0.98 -20.32 23.95
C GLU A 145 0.23 -20.99 25.13
N GLY A 146 -0.60 -20.18 25.80
CA GLY A 146 -1.21 -20.51 27.07
C GLY A 146 -2.63 -21.07 26.91
N ARG A 147 -3.17 -21.52 28.05
CA ARG A 147 -4.60 -21.83 28.19
C ARG A 147 -5.16 -21.13 29.43
N ILE A 148 -6.43 -20.74 29.38
CA ILE A 148 -7.16 -20.32 30.59
C ILE A 148 -7.44 -21.57 31.40
N VAL A 149 -7.16 -21.52 32.69
CA VAL A 149 -7.24 -22.68 33.60
C VAL A 149 -8.60 -22.75 34.25
N ASN A 150 -9.12 -21.62 34.76
CA ASN A 150 -10.38 -21.59 35.50
C ASN A 150 -11.55 -21.11 34.64
N GLU A 151 -12.74 -21.67 34.90
CA GLU A 151 -13.99 -21.15 34.37
C GLU A 151 -14.45 -19.96 35.19
N CYS A 152 -13.88 -18.76 34.93
CA CYS A 152 -14.37 -17.54 35.56
C CYS A 152 -15.82 -17.29 35.17
N THR A 153 -16.64 -16.80 36.07
CA THR A 153 -18.03 -16.29 35.83
C THR A 153 -18.03 -15.02 34.96
N GLY A 154 -17.22 -14.98 33.94
CA GLY A 154 -16.97 -13.91 33.00
C GLY A 154 -15.47 -13.75 32.82
N ILE A 155 -14.90 -14.45 31.83
CA ILE A 155 -13.51 -14.21 31.42
C ILE A 155 -13.42 -12.72 31.05
N PRO A 156 -12.56 -11.91 31.74
CA PRO A 156 -12.43 -10.51 31.38
C PRO A 156 -11.94 -10.41 29.94
N THR A 157 -12.51 -9.49 29.17
CA THR A 157 -12.07 -9.26 27.79
C THR A 157 -10.65 -8.69 27.72
N SER A 158 -10.28 -7.91 28.75
CA SER A 158 -8.95 -7.34 28.92
C SER A 158 -8.53 -7.33 30.39
N ILE A 159 -7.23 -7.26 30.62
CA ILE A 159 -6.62 -7.16 31.95
C ILE A 159 -5.69 -5.96 32.03
N SER A 160 -5.58 -5.39 33.23
CA SER A 160 -4.65 -4.30 33.54
C SER A 160 -3.92 -4.59 34.83
N GLY A 161 -2.68 -4.12 34.98
CA GLY A 161 -1.93 -4.29 36.21
C GLY A 161 -0.43 -4.17 36.05
N ASN A 162 0.28 -4.15 37.17
CA ASN A 162 1.74 -4.22 37.19
C ASN A 162 2.19 -5.67 36.98
N VAL A 163 3.15 -5.88 36.10
CA VAL A 163 3.71 -7.23 35.88
C VAL A 163 4.72 -7.54 36.98
N VAL A 164 4.45 -8.58 37.75
CA VAL A 164 5.26 -8.99 38.91
C VAL A 164 5.68 -10.45 38.78
N VAL A 165 6.98 -10.73 38.86
CA VAL A 165 7.49 -12.11 38.90
C VAL A 165 7.70 -12.49 40.37
N ALA A 166 6.90 -13.45 40.85
CA ALA A 166 7.00 -13.95 42.22
C ALA A 166 8.19 -14.92 42.35
N MET A 167 9.16 -14.54 43.17
CA MET A 167 10.35 -15.35 43.48
C MET A 167 10.29 -15.88 44.90
N PRO A 168 10.68 -17.17 45.18
CA PRO A 168 10.59 -17.78 46.52
C PRO A 168 11.36 -17.03 47.62
N GLN A 169 12.47 -16.41 47.25
CA GLN A 169 13.35 -15.70 48.21
C GLN A 169 12.90 -14.28 48.55
N ALA A 170 11.91 -13.75 47.81
CA ALA A 170 11.36 -12.42 48.04
C ALA A 170 10.09 -12.44 48.94
N SER A 171 9.84 -13.54 49.64
CA SER A 171 8.57 -13.87 50.27
C SER A 171 8.07 -12.93 51.36
N GLU A 172 8.94 -12.16 52.01
CA GLU A 172 8.51 -11.28 53.13
C GLU A 172 8.10 -9.86 52.68
N ASN A 173 8.57 -9.38 51.52
CA ASN A 173 8.38 -8.00 51.08
C ASN A 173 7.55 -7.84 49.76
N LEU A 174 7.24 -8.90 49.04
CA LEU A 174 6.39 -8.83 47.88
C LEU A 174 4.92 -8.74 48.29
N ARG A 175 4.45 -7.55 48.55
CA ARG A 175 3.03 -7.26 48.72
C ARG A 175 2.39 -7.16 47.33
N PHE A 176 1.79 -8.24 46.86
CA PHE A 176 0.83 -8.16 45.79
C PHE A 176 -0.41 -7.45 46.33
N THR A 177 -0.55 -6.18 46.09
CA THR A 177 -1.68 -5.44 46.63
C THR A 177 -2.81 -5.34 45.63
N GLY A 178 -3.79 -6.24 45.75
CA GLY A 178 -5.09 -6.13 45.11
C GLY A 178 -5.12 -6.43 43.59
N SER A 179 -6.23 -6.07 42.97
CA SER A 179 -6.58 -6.37 41.57
C SER A 179 -5.75 -5.65 40.52
N ASN A 180 -4.71 -4.93 40.86
CA ASN A 180 -3.85 -4.16 39.95
C ASN A 180 -2.54 -4.88 39.59
N ASN A 181 -2.48 -6.21 39.73
CA ASN A 181 -1.25 -6.95 39.45
C ASN A 181 -1.50 -8.13 38.51
N ILE A 182 -0.58 -8.34 37.58
CA ILE A 182 -0.43 -9.53 36.75
C ILE A 182 0.76 -10.29 37.31
N VAL A 183 0.52 -11.43 37.97
CA VAL A 183 1.54 -12.14 38.72
C VAL A 183 1.97 -13.40 38.00
N LEU A 184 3.27 -13.53 37.74
CA LEU A 184 3.88 -14.75 37.19
C LEU A 184 4.45 -15.58 38.32
N VAL A 185 4.04 -16.82 38.40
CA VAL A 185 4.56 -17.81 39.38
C VAL A 185 5.08 -19.05 38.66
N ALA A 186 5.96 -19.78 39.30
CA ALA A 186 6.26 -21.17 38.93
C ALA A 186 5.32 -22.11 39.74
N SER A 187 5.72 -23.37 39.94
CA SER A 187 4.90 -24.39 40.59
C SER A 187 4.85 -24.33 42.14
N GLN A 188 5.02 -23.15 42.74
CA GLN A 188 5.00 -23.02 44.20
C GLN A 188 3.56 -22.81 44.71
N PRO A 189 2.95 -23.79 45.41
CA PRO A 189 1.58 -23.71 45.89
C PRO A 189 1.31 -22.51 46.78
N ASP A 190 2.25 -22.21 47.69
CA ASP A 190 2.11 -21.09 48.62
C ASP A 190 2.03 -19.74 47.92
N MET A 191 2.77 -19.55 46.81
CA MET A 191 2.75 -18.33 46.02
C MET A 191 1.49 -18.21 45.19
N ILE A 192 1.00 -19.35 44.66
CA ILE A 192 -0.27 -19.43 43.97
C ILE A 192 -1.41 -19.03 44.89
N GLN A 193 -1.51 -19.68 46.07
CA GLN A 193 -2.54 -19.38 47.06
C GLN A 193 -2.51 -17.92 47.50
N ARG A 194 -1.32 -17.38 47.77
CA ARG A 194 -1.15 -16.00 48.15
C ARG A 194 -1.61 -15.03 47.06
N ALA A 195 -1.35 -15.31 45.76
CA ALA A 195 -1.83 -14.47 44.67
C ALA A 195 -3.36 -14.48 44.59
N LEU A 196 -3.99 -15.64 44.78
CA LEU A 196 -5.44 -15.79 44.81
C LEU A 196 -6.07 -15.05 46.00
N ASP A 197 -5.48 -15.16 47.20
CA ASP A 197 -5.94 -14.46 48.39
C ASP A 197 -5.88 -12.93 48.25
N GLN A 198 -4.92 -12.44 47.49
CA GLN A 198 -4.76 -10.99 47.17
C GLN A 198 -5.64 -10.53 45.99
N LYS A 199 -6.41 -11.45 45.36
CA LYS A 199 -7.31 -11.17 44.25
C LYS A 199 -6.61 -10.40 43.11
N VAL A 200 -5.45 -10.90 42.65
CA VAL A 200 -4.72 -10.32 41.54
C VAL A 200 -5.56 -10.36 40.24
N SER A 201 -5.36 -9.43 39.33
CA SER A 201 -6.14 -9.37 38.08
C SER A 201 -5.88 -10.59 37.18
N CYS A 202 -4.64 -11.06 37.17
CA CYS A 202 -4.27 -12.24 36.42
C CYS A 202 -3.13 -13.00 37.11
N LEU A 203 -3.24 -14.31 37.16
CA LEU A 203 -2.22 -15.23 37.62
C LEU A 203 -1.70 -16.08 36.46
N ILE A 204 -0.40 -15.96 36.15
CA ILE A 204 0.23 -16.73 35.07
C ILE A 204 1.13 -17.80 35.67
N ILE A 205 0.77 -19.07 35.46
CA ILE A 205 1.50 -20.23 35.95
C ILE A 205 2.47 -20.71 34.87
N CYS A 206 3.77 -20.67 35.20
CA CYS A 206 4.86 -20.92 34.25
C CYS A 206 5.44 -22.34 34.45
N ARG A 207 5.52 -23.14 33.38
CA ARG A 207 6.14 -24.48 33.35
C ARG A 207 5.69 -25.43 34.47
N ALA A 208 4.45 -25.34 34.90
CA ALA A 208 3.96 -26.17 35.98
C ALA A 208 2.82 -27.08 35.51
N ASP A 209 2.75 -28.27 36.11
CA ASP A 209 1.54 -29.04 36.07
C ASP A 209 0.46 -28.32 36.88
N ILE A 210 -0.72 -28.24 36.30
CA ILE A 210 -1.83 -27.52 36.90
C ILE A 210 -2.48 -28.40 37.96
N ASN A 211 -2.59 -27.89 39.20
CA ASN A 211 -3.41 -28.51 40.19
C ASN A 211 -4.89 -28.48 39.75
N PRO A 212 -5.60 -29.63 39.71
CA PRO A 212 -7.02 -29.68 39.32
C PRO A 212 -7.92 -28.75 40.13
N ASP A 213 -7.57 -28.45 41.38
CA ASP A 213 -8.34 -27.49 42.23
C ASP A 213 -8.40 -26.10 41.62
N LEU A 214 -7.43 -25.69 40.82
CA LEU A 214 -7.40 -24.40 40.13
C LEU A 214 -8.39 -24.32 38.96
N GLU A 215 -8.75 -25.46 38.38
CA GLU A 215 -9.76 -25.51 37.32
C GLU A 215 -11.16 -25.18 37.86
N ASN A 216 -11.38 -25.47 39.14
CA ASN A 216 -12.63 -25.21 39.87
C ASN A 216 -12.59 -23.89 40.65
N TYR A 217 -11.61 -23.02 40.42
CA TYR A 217 -11.53 -21.73 41.12
C TYR A 217 -12.60 -20.76 40.63
N GLU A 218 -13.54 -20.37 41.52
CA GLU A 218 -14.69 -19.50 41.22
C GLU A 218 -14.43 -18.00 41.50
N GLY A 219 -13.21 -17.57 41.75
CA GLY A 219 -12.89 -16.16 42.01
C GLY A 219 -12.67 -15.32 40.76
N ASP A 220 -12.50 -14.00 40.96
CA ASP A 220 -12.38 -13.00 39.91
C ASP A 220 -10.98 -13.01 39.20
N THR A 221 -10.01 -13.77 39.72
CA THR A 221 -8.66 -13.84 39.15
C THR A 221 -8.66 -14.69 37.87
N CYS A 222 -8.23 -14.13 36.76
CA CYS A 222 -7.99 -14.91 35.53
C CYS A 222 -6.72 -15.76 35.69
N ILE A 223 -6.81 -17.08 35.59
CA ILE A 223 -5.66 -17.99 35.72
C ILE A 223 -5.28 -18.50 34.32
N ILE A 224 -4.03 -18.25 33.92
CA ILE A 224 -3.47 -18.68 32.64
C ILE A 224 -2.26 -19.57 32.91
N SER A 225 -2.19 -20.72 32.24
CA SER A 225 -0.98 -21.55 32.22
C SER A 225 -0.19 -21.30 30.93
N THR A 226 1.14 -21.36 31.02
CA THR A 226 2.05 -21.26 29.88
C THR A 226 3.19 -22.27 29.98
N PRO A 227 3.64 -22.87 28.84
CA PRO A 227 4.80 -23.75 28.83
C PRO A 227 6.13 -22.99 29.07
N PHE A 228 6.11 -21.67 29.01
CA PHE A 228 7.31 -20.85 29.11
C PHE A 228 7.77 -20.64 30.55
N ALA A 229 9.09 -20.42 30.73
CA ALA A 229 9.65 -19.98 31.99
C ALA A 229 9.25 -18.52 32.28
N ALA A 230 9.14 -18.14 33.55
CA ALA A 230 8.69 -16.83 34.00
C ALA A 230 9.43 -15.64 33.32
N GLY A 231 10.76 -15.73 33.17
CA GLY A 231 11.51 -14.67 32.49
C GLY A 231 11.20 -14.51 30.99
N ARG A 232 10.81 -15.59 30.29
CA ARG A 232 10.31 -15.51 28.91
C ARG A 232 8.87 -15.01 28.88
N ALA A 233 8.01 -15.55 29.72
CA ALA A 233 6.62 -15.15 29.84
C ALA A 233 6.48 -13.65 30.16
N CYS A 234 7.31 -13.14 31.08
CA CYS A 234 7.34 -11.72 31.42
C CYS A 234 7.60 -10.82 30.20
N ARG A 235 8.55 -11.17 29.34
CA ARG A 235 8.80 -10.43 28.10
C ARG A 235 7.65 -10.54 27.10
N LEU A 236 7.06 -11.72 26.98
CA LEU A 236 5.96 -11.98 26.06
C LEU A 236 4.67 -11.23 26.40
N ILE A 237 4.43 -10.91 27.68
CA ILE A 237 3.30 -10.06 28.11
C ILE A 237 3.32 -8.72 27.39
N TYR A 238 4.47 -8.06 27.33
CA TYR A 238 4.60 -6.77 26.64
C TYR A 238 4.48 -6.91 25.12
N GLN A 239 4.88 -8.04 24.56
CA GLN A 239 4.72 -8.33 23.14
C GLN A 239 3.27 -8.69 22.76
N ALA A 240 2.42 -9.03 23.73
CA ALA A 240 1.00 -9.26 23.55
C ALA A 240 0.18 -7.95 23.41
N ILE A 241 0.78 -6.80 23.73
CA ILE A 241 0.13 -5.48 23.59
C ILE A 241 -0.23 -5.24 22.12
N PRO A 242 -1.47 -4.75 21.84
CA PRO A 242 -1.89 -4.42 20.49
C PRO A 242 -1.03 -3.32 19.87
N ILE A 243 -0.77 -3.44 18.56
CA ILE A 243 0.02 -2.45 17.81
C ILE A 243 -0.64 -1.07 17.74
N SER A 244 -1.91 -0.97 18.08
CA SER A 244 -2.58 0.32 18.25
C SER A 244 -1.91 1.25 19.27
N ARG A 245 -1.13 0.70 20.22
CA ARG A 245 -0.42 1.50 21.24
C ARG A 245 0.84 2.18 20.69
N PRO A 246 1.82 1.46 20.07
CA PRO A 246 3.01 2.08 19.49
C PRO A 246 2.76 2.73 18.14
N CYS A 247 1.62 2.48 17.48
CA CYS A 247 1.32 2.96 16.15
C CYS A 247 1.23 4.49 16.09
N GLN A 248 1.92 5.10 15.16
CA GLN A 248 1.81 6.53 14.88
C GLN A 248 0.47 6.85 14.21
N ARG A 249 -0.30 7.77 14.79
CA ARG A 249 -1.63 8.20 14.33
C ARG A 249 -1.72 9.69 13.99
N GLY A 250 -0.62 10.43 14.10
CA GLY A 250 -0.58 11.88 13.83
C GLY A 250 -0.81 12.20 12.36
N GLU A 251 -0.38 13.36 11.91
CA GLU A 251 -0.40 13.72 10.49
C GLU A 251 0.52 12.79 9.69
N ILE A 252 -0.08 11.71 9.17
CA ILE A 252 0.63 10.76 8.32
C ILE A 252 0.60 11.30 6.91
N VAL A 253 1.77 11.51 6.35
CA VAL A 253 1.91 11.83 4.92
C VAL A 253 1.56 10.59 4.12
N CYS A 254 0.48 10.63 3.36
CA CYS A 254 0.04 9.60 2.43
C CYS A 254 -0.11 10.17 1.02
N PHE A 255 -0.17 9.30 0.04
CA PHE A 255 -0.33 9.67 -1.36
C PHE A 255 -1.47 8.86 -1.99
N HIS A 256 -2.12 9.47 -2.99
CA HIS A 256 -3.17 8.82 -3.76
C HIS A 256 -2.63 8.32 -5.09
N LEU A 257 -3.30 7.33 -5.66
CA LEU A 257 -2.90 6.76 -6.96
C LEU A 257 -2.82 7.81 -8.08
N ASP A 258 -3.60 8.89 -7.97
CA ASP A 258 -3.67 9.97 -8.95
C ASP A 258 -2.66 11.10 -8.74
N ASP A 259 -1.93 11.10 -7.62
CA ASP A 259 -0.94 12.14 -7.34
C ASP A 259 0.18 12.11 -8.37
N TYR A 260 0.63 13.29 -8.79
CA TYR A 260 1.75 13.40 -9.72
C TYR A 260 3.09 13.20 -9.01
N ILE A 261 3.98 12.46 -9.66
CA ILE A 261 5.27 12.08 -9.09
C ILE A 261 6.14 13.28 -8.69
N ASP A 262 6.07 14.40 -9.42
CA ASP A 262 6.86 15.58 -9.09
C ASP A 262 6.39 16.21 -7.77
N ASP A 263 5.08 16.29 -7.57
CA ASP A 263 4.48 16.83 -6.34
C ASP A 263 4.80 15.90 -5.15
N VAL A 264 4.67 14.59 -5.36
CA VAL A 264 5.07 13.55 -4.39
C VAL A 264 6.55 13.67 -4.03
N ARG A 265 7.44 13.86 -5.03
CA ARG A 265 8.88 13.99 -4.84
C ARG A 265 9.22 15.18 -3.95
N GLU A 266 8.58 16.33 -4.15
CA GLU A 266 8.79 17.51 -3.30
C GLU A 266 8.45 17.23 -1.83
N VAL A 267 7.33 16.55 -1.57
CA VAL A 267 6.90 16.20 -0.21
C VAL A 267 7.88 15.21 0.42
N VAL A 268 8.24 14.16 -0.31
CA VAL A 268 9.15 13.11 0.17
C VAL A 268 10.56 13.63 0.47
N LEU A 269 11.06 14.60 -0.31
CA LEU A 269 12.37 15.21 -0.07
C LEU A 269 12.41 16.06 1.20
N LYS A 270 11.29 16.69 1.57
CA LYS A 270 11.15 17.51 2.78
C LYS A 270 10.85 16.67 4.03
N SER A 271 10.39 15.43 3.85
CA SER A 271 9.96 14.54 4.92
C SER A 271 11.13 13.67 5.45
N ARG A 272 11.03 13.27 6.72
CA ARG A 272 11.96 12.32 7.37
C ARG A 272 11.48 10.87 7.32
N TYR A 273 10.25 10.63 6.90
CA TYR A 273 9.69 9.28 6.82
C TYR A 273 10.37 8.48 5.70
N ARG A 274 10.38 7.15 5.85
CA ARG A 274 10.99 6.24 4.88
C ARG A 274 9.97 5.51 4.02
N SER A 275 8.73 5.40 4.50
CA SER A 275 7.63 4.72 3.85
C SER A 275 6.36 5.56 3.99
N TYR A 276 5.59 5.64 2.94
CA TYR A 276 4.38 6.45 2.83
C TYR A 276 3.24 5.58 2.34
N PRO A 277 2.09 5.53 3.03
CA PRO A 277 0.92 4.82 2.53
C PRO A 277 0.47 5.36 1.18
N VAL A 278 0.05 4.46 0.30
CA VAL A 278 -0.64 4.79 -0.96
C VAL A 278 -2.09 4.38 -0.81
N LEU A 279 -3.00 5.30 -1.12
CA LEU A 279 -4.44 5.16 -0.95
C LEU A 279 -5.15 5.08 -2.31
N ASP A 280 -6.25 4.34 -2.37
CA ASP A 280 -7.16 4.34 -3.51
C ASP A 280 -8.22 5.45 -3.39
N GLU A 281 -9.12 5.56 -4.37
CA GLU A 281 -10.23 6.52 -4.39
C GLU A 281 -11.23 6.35 -3.22
N LYS A 282 -11.17 5.23 -2.51
CA LYS A 282 -12.01 4.93 -1.33
C LYS A 282 -11.23 5.07 -0.02
N GLU A 283 -10.10 5.77 -0.03
CA GLU A 283 -9.22 5.97 1.13
C GLU A 283 -8.67 4.66 1.72
N ARG A 284 -8.64 3.56 0.96
CA ARG A 284 -8.09 2.28 1.42
C ARG A 284 -6.62 2.19 1.04
N VAL A 285 -5.83 1.61 1.93
CA VAL A 285 -4.41 1.39 1.69
C VAL A 285 -4.22 0.31 0.62
N VAL A 286 -3.56 0.66 -0.48
CA VAL A 286 -3.24 -0.25 -1.59
C VAL A 286 -1.75 -0.61 -1.65
N GLY A 287 -0.91 0.11 -0.91
CA GLY A 287 0.52 -0.17 -0.85
C GLY A 287 1.31 0.89 -0.08
N THR A 288 2.62 0.86 -0.25
CA THR A 288 3.53 1.85 0.33
C THR A 288 4.56 2.33 -0.68
N LEU A 289 4.81 3.63 -0.65
CA LEU A 289 5.81 4.30 -1.47
C LEU A 289 7.04 4.65 -0.61
N SER A 290 8.22 4.53 -1.19
CA SER A 290 9.48 4.97 -0.60
C SER A 290 10.28 5.84 -1.57
N ARG A 291 11.33 6.51 -1.09
CA ARG A 291 12.24 7.28 -1.96
C ARG A 291 12.82 6.47 -3.12
N TYR A 292 13.01 5.17 -2.92
CA TYR A 292 13.53 4.28 -3.95
C TYR A 292 12.66 4.25 -5.21
N HIS A 293 11.33 4.22 -5.04
CA HIS A 293 10.38 4.18 -6.16
C HIS A 293 10.39 5.46 -7.00
N LEU A 294 10.80 6.59 -6.39
CA LEU A 294 10.89 7.89 -7.08
C LEU A 294 12.18 8.09 -7.87
N LEU A 295 13.18 7.20 -7.72
CA LEU A 295 14.46 7.32 -8.42
C LEU A 295 14.36 7.00 -9.91
N ARG A 296 13.47 6.09 -10.28
CA ARG A 296 13.29 5.63 -11.67
C ARG A 296 11.79 5.44 -11.97
N PRO A 297 11.02 6.53 -12.04
CA PRO A 297 9.62 6.42 -12.45
C PRO A 297 9.58 5.87 -13.88
N ARG A 298 8.67 4.96 -14.15
CA ARG A 298 8.38 4.53 -15.52
C ARG A 298 7.69 5.70 -16.22
N ARG A 299 8.35 6.28 -17.23
CA ARG A 299 7.75 7.33 -18.04
C ARG A 299 6.63 6.73 -18.88
N ARG A 300 5.52 7.43 -19.01
CA ARG A 300 4.47 7.06 -19.96
C ARG A 300 5.02 7.14 -21.39
N GLN A 301 4.75 6.09 -22.17
CA GLN A 301 5.21 6.00 -23.56
C GLN A 301 4.18 6.61 -24.48
N VAL A 302 4.62 7.48 -25.38
CA VAL A 302 3.73 8.19 -26.31
C VAL A 302 4.25 8.11 -27.75
N VAL A 303 3.34 8.05 -28.69
CA VAL A 303 3.55 8.30 -30.11
C VAL A 303 2.80 9.57 -30.46
N LEU A 304 3.48 10.48 -31.12
CA LEU A 304 2.88 11.73 -31.60
C LEU A 304 2.46 11.55 -33.07
N VAL A 305 1.22 11.87 -33.36
CA VAL A 305 0.70 11.89 -34.74
C VAL A 305 0.14 13.27 -35.01
N ASP A 306 0.29 13.71 -36.27
CA ASP A 306 -0.28 14.96 -36.78
C ASP A 306 0.22 16.24 -36.08
N HIS A 307 1.34 16.16 -35.42
CA HIS A 307 2.09 17.32 -34.88
C HIS A 307 3.49 16.90 -34.40
N ASN A 308 4.39 17.86 -34.40
CA ASN A 308 5.73 17.72 -33.84
C ASN A 308 6.18 18.99 -33.08
N GLU A 309 5.20 19.76 -32.57
CA GLU A 309 5.44 20.99 -31.82
C GLU A 309 5.05 20.82 -30.36
N PHE A 310 5.95 21.19 -29.44
CA PHE A 310 5.77 20.99 -27.99
C PHE A 310 4.52 21.73 -27.45
N ALA A 311 4.29 22.95 -27.92
CA ALA A 311 3.16 23.79 -27.51
C ALA A 311 1.79 23.21 -27.92
N GLN A 312 1.75 22.38 -28.95
CA GLN A 312 0.55 21.71 -29.42
C GLN A 312 0.34 20.32 -28.83
N SER A 313 1.31 19.83 -28.10
CA SER A 313 1.31 18.48 -27.53
C SER A 313 0.54 18.35 -26.22
N VAL A 314 0.41 17.12 -25.76
CA VAL A 314 -0.19 16.79 -24.48
C VAL A 314 0.60 17.36 -23.31
N PRO A 315 -0.05 17.94 -22.30
CA PRO A 315 0.62 18.41 -21.09
C PRO A 315 1.41 17.27 -20.40
N GLY A 316 2.66 17.55 -20.00
CA GLY A 316 3.55 16.57 -19.39
C GLY A 316 4.39 15.76 -20.38
N LEU A 317 4.42 16.16 -21.66
CA LEU A 317 5.25 15.48 -22.67
C LEU A 317 6.73 15.48 -22.34
N ASP A 318 7.24 16.49 -21.64
CA ASP A 318 8.61 16.60 -21.11
C ASP A 318 8.97 15.46 -20.11
N GLN A 319 7.95 14.88 -19.50
CA GLN A 319 8.10 13.75 -18.57
C GLN A 319 7.84 12.39 -19.22
N ALA A 320 7.28 12.38 -20.42
CA ALA A 320 6.99 11.16 -21.17
C ALA A 320 8.21 10.65 -21.96
N GLU A 321 8.11 9.42 -22.43
CA GLU A 321 9.03 8.82 -23.39
C GLU A 321 8.38 8.83 -24.78
N ILE A 322 8.86 9.70 -25.66
CA ILE A 322 8.40 9.75 -27.05
C ILE A 322 9.06 8.58 -27.79
N LEU A 323 8.26 7.71 -28.38
CA LEU A 323 8.74 6.56 -29.14
C LEU A 323 8.83 6.86 -30.64
N GLU A 324 7.83 7.53 -31.18
CA GLU A 324 7.69 7.74 -32.63
C GLU A 324 6.95 9.08 -32.89
N ILE A 325 7.24 9.67 -34.05
CA ILE A 325 6.52 10.84 -34.56
C ILE A 325 6.12 10.57 -36.00
N ILE A 326 4.82 10.68 -36.32
CA ILE A 326 4.27 10.54 -37.69
C ILE A 326 3.51 11.83 -38.00
N ASP A 327 4.02 12.62 -38.96
CA ASP A 327 3.50 13.96 -39.20
C ASP A 327 3.67 14.42 -40.64
N HIS A 328 2.90 15.40 -41.05
CA HIS A 328 2.99 16.05 -42.34
C HIS A 328 3.27 17.56 -42.27
N HIS A 329 3.33 18.10 -41.03
CA HIS A 329 3.63 19.51 -40.79
C HIS A 329 5.13 19.81 -40.89
N ARG A 330 5.49 21.09 -40.89
CA ARG A 330 6.88 21.51 -40.75
C ARG A 330 7.50 20.95 -39.48
N LEU A 331 8.79 20.63 -39.51
CA LEU A 331 9.52 20.23 -38.30
C LEU A 331 9.61 21.42 -37.32
N ALA A 332 9.31 21.15 -36.06
CA ALA A 332 9.31 22.14 -34.98
C ALA A 332 10.34 21.79 -33.89
N ASP A 333 9.97 21.89 -32.63
CA ASP A 333 10.89 21.97 -31.50
C ASP A 333 10.91 20.76 -30.57
N ILE A 334 10.31 19.63 -30.95
CA ILE A 334 10.33 18.42 -30.13
C ILE A 334 11.77 17.92 -29.94
N GLN A 335 12.16 17.78 -28.68
CA GLN A 335 13.44 17.22 -28.30
C GLN A 335 13.26 15.87 -27.64
N THR A 336 14.10 14.88 -28.00
CA THR A 336 14.06 13.54 -27.45
C THR A 336 15.38 13.17 -26.81
N GLY A 337 15.32 12.40 -25.71
CA GLY A 337 16.53 11.93 -25.01
C GLY A 337 17.27 10.79 -25.72
N GLN A 338 16.64 10.16 -26.71
CA GLN A 338 17.18 9.04 -27.48
C GLN A 338 16.74 9.17 -28.95
N PRO A 339 17.44 8.53 -29.90
CA PRO A 339 16.99 8.43 -31.28
C PRO A 339 15.64 7.72 -31.35
N ILE A 340 14.70 8.31 -32.05
CA ILE A 340 13.35 7.78 -32.24
C ILE A 340 13.04 7.63 -33.74
N TYR A 341 11.99 6.87 -34.05
CA TYR A 341 11.47 6.82 -35.42
C TYR A 341 10.68 8.09 -35.73
N VAL A 342 11.04 8.78 -36.79
CA VAL A 342 10.32 9.96 -37.29
C VAL A 342 9.99 9.77 -38.77
N ARG A 343 8.71 9.88 -39.10
CA ARG A 343 8.26 9.91 -40.49
C ARG A 343 7.48 11.19 -40.73
N ASN A 344 8.06 12.06 -41.52
CA ASN A 344 7.48 13.35 -41.91
C ASN A 344 7.52 13.49 -43.42
N GLU A 345 6.36 13.64 -44.05
CA GLU A 345 6.21 13.73 -45.50
C GLU A 345 5.32 14.94 -45.89
N PRO A 346 5.66 15.67 -46.95
CA PRO A 346 4.91 16.83 -47.40
C PRO A 346 3.64 16.42 -48.17
N VAL A 347 2.67 15.84 -47.46
CA VAL A 347 1.37 15.40 -47.98
C VAL A 347 0.24 16.23 -47.40
N GLY A 348 -0.98 16.01 -47.82
CA GLY A 348 -2.14 16.80 -47.38
C GLY A 348 -2.73 16.38 -46.03
N SER A 349 -2.36 15.18 -45.51
CA SER A 349 -2.92 14.61 -44.28
C SER A 349 -1.96 13.56 -43.71
N THR A 350 -1.85 13.48 -42.37
CA THR A 350 -1.10 12.43 -41.69
C THR A 350 -1.67 11.04 -41.98
N ASN A 351 -2.99 10.91 -42.24
CA ASN A 351 -3.60 9.64 -42.62
C ASN A 351 -3.11 9.14 -43.96
N THR A 352 -2.69 10.00 -44.88
CA THR A 352 -2.05 9.58 -46.13
C THR A 352 -0.76 8.81 -45.89
N ILE A 353 0.06 9.29 -44.94
CA ILE A 353 1.29 8.62 -44.50
C ILE A 353 0.96 7.26 -43.89
N ILE A 354 -0.02 7.23 -42.97
CA ILE A 354 -0.43 6.00 -42.29
C ILE A 354 -0.99 4.98 -43.25
N ALA A 355 -1.79 5.39 -44.26
CA ALA A 355 -2.29 4.52 -45.32
C ALA A 355 -1.14 3.88 -46.14
N ALA A 356 -0.09 4.64 -46.46
CA ALA A 356 1.12 4.09 -47.08
C ALA A 356 1.81 3.08 -46.15
N MET A 357 1.88 3.34 -44.83
CA MET A 357 2.45 2.39 -43.88
C MET A 357 1.66 1.09 -43.77
N TYR A 358 0.32 1.12 -43.88
CA TYR A 358 -0.51 -0.08 -43.98
C TYR A 358 -0.11 -0.95 -45.18
N GLN A 359 0.11 -0.29 -46.34
CA GLN A 359 0.53 -0.98 -47.58
C GLN A 359 1.95 -1.57 -47.43
N GLU A 360 2.89 -0.80 -46.93
CA GLU A 360 4.29 -1.21 -46.72
C GLU A 360 4.41 -2.44 -45.82
N HIS A 361 3.56 -2.52 -44.79
CA HIS A 361 3.53 -3.64 -43.84
C HIS A 361 2.60 -4.80 -44.29
N GLY A 362 1.88 -4.66 -45.40
CA GLY A 362 0.95 -5.67 -45.86
C GLY A 362 -0.27 -5.89 -44.97
N VAL A 363 -0.62 -4.89 -44.14
CA VAL A 363 -1.78 -4.92 -43.22
C VAL A 363 -3.00 -4.34 -43.95
N ILE A 364 -4.12 -5.06 -43.91
CA ILE A 364 -5.37 -4.57 -44.49
C ILE A 364 -6.18 -3.93 -43.36
N PRO A 365 -6.48 -2.62 -43.43
CA PRO A 365 -7.33 -1.98 -42.42
C PRO A 365 -8.76 -2.53 -42.51
N SER A 366 -9.47 -2.52 -41.36
CA SER A 366 -10.93 -2.81 -41.38
C SER A 366 -11.67 -1.78 -42.25
N GLY A 367 -12.84 -2.16 -42.81
CA GLY A 367 -13.65 -1.24 -43.64
C GLY A 367 -13.92 0.11 -42.93
N PRO A 368 -14.37 0.13 -41.68
CA PRO A 368 -14.53 1.36 -40.93
C PRO A 368 -13.24 2.20 -40.78
N MET A 369 -12.10 1.54 -40.56
CA MET A 369 -10.81 2.24 -40.42
C MET A 369 -10.33 2.79 -41.77
N ALA A 370 -10.50 2.03 -42.86
CA ALA A 370 -10.21 2.50 -44.20
C ALA A 370 -11.05 3.74 -44.57
N GLY A 371 -12.34 3.73 -44.19
CA GLY A 371 -13.23 4.87 -44.41
C GLY A 371 -12.83 6.10 -43.58
N LEU A 372 -12.34 5.90 -42.36
CA LEU A 372 -11.87 7.00 -41.49
C LEU A 372 -10.58 7.65 -42.05
N MET A 373 -9.72 6.87 -42.71
CA MET A 373 -8.47 7.36 -43.32
C MET A 373 -8.66 8.05 -44.67
N ALA A 374 -9.80 7.85 -45.33
CA ALA A 374 -10.09 8.41 -46.66
C ALA A 374 -10.59 9.85 -46.58
#